data_9ac56f50b6a5e5b9005fbfd284fa37ba
#
_entry.id   9ac56f50b6a5e5b9005fbfd284fa37ba
#
_cell.length_a   1.000
_cell.length_b   1.000
_cell.length_c   1.000
_cell.angle_alpha   90.00
_cell.angle_beta   90.00
_cell.angle_gamma   90.00
#
_symmetry.space_group_name_H-M   'P 1'
#
loop_
_entity.id
_entity.type
_entity.pdbx_description
1 polymer ?
#
loop_
_entity_poly.entity_id
_entity_poly.type
_entity_poly.pdbx_seq_one_letter_code
_entity_poly.pdbx_strand_id
1 'polypeptide(L)'
;MSPAIAATDDSSPRLARLSEAAREVLRLAAARGASQADVLLNDDTGLSVNVRMGEVETVERTRDRGVAVTVYFGNRKGNASTADLQPASLAATVDKACAIARHTEPDPCNGLADAERMATEVREFDGWHPWTLDADAAIAL
;
A
#
# COMPACT_ATOMS: atom_id res chain seq x y z
N MET A 1 24.14 -24.79 -17.38
CA MET A 1 22.95 -25.29 -16.66
C MET A 1 22.60 -24.20 -15.67
N SER A 2 21.60 -23.37 -15.97
CA SER A 2 21.08 -22.39 -15.00
C SER A 2 20.38 -23.14 -13.86
N PRO A 3 20.66 -22.82 -12.60
CA PRO A 3 19.90 -23.37 -11.49
C PRO A 3 18.46 -22.87 -11.61
N ALA A 4 17.51 -23.82 -11.62
CA ALA A 4 16.09 -23.47 -11.51
C ALA A 4 15.85 -22.83 -10.13
N ILE A 5 15.62 -21.54 -10.12
CA ILE A 5 15.27 -20.80 -8.91
C ILE A 5 13.83 -21.13 -8.60
N ALA A 6 13.61 -21.94 -7.58
CA ALA A 6 12.29 -22.21 -7.05
C ALA A 6 11.80 -20.92 -6.35
N ALA A 7 10.98 -20.16 -7.04
CA ALA A 7 10.30 -19.01 -6.46
C ALA A 7 9.18 -19.52 -5.53
N THR A 8 9.45 -19.51 -4.23
CA THR A 8 8.47 -19.83 -3.18
C THR A 8 8.11 -18.59 -2.34
N ASP A 9 8.09 -17.40 -2.95
CA ASP A 9 7.52 -16.24 -2.26
C ASP A 9 6.01 -16.21 -2.52
N ASP A 10 5.26 -16.91 -1.67
CA ASP A 10 3.81 -16.86 -1.67
C ASP A 10 3.36 -15.50 -1.14
N SER A 11 3.03 -14.58 -2.04
CA SER A 11 2.49 -13.25 -1.73
C SER A 11 1.09 -13.31 -1.10
N SER A 12 0.40 -14.44 -1.21
CA SER A 12 -0.98 -14.63 -0.76
C SER A 12 -1.22 -14.29 0.72
N PRO A 13 -0.40 -14.74 1.70
CA PRO A 13 -0.60 -14.35 3.10
C PRO A 13 -0.32 -12.86 3.38
N ARG A 14 0.59 -12.24 2.62
CA ARG A 14 0.88 -10.80 2.73
C ARG A 14 -0.29 -10.00 2.20
N LEU A 15 -0.79 -10.35 1.02
CA LEU A 15 -1.94 -9.71 0.39
C LEU A 15 -3.21 -9.87 1.23
N ALA A 16 -3.43 -11.04 1.84
CA ALA A 16 -4.56 -11.27 2.75
C ALA A 16 -4.53 -10.32 3.96
N ARG A 17 -3.37 -10.13 4.59
CA ARG A 17 -3.22 -9.19 5.71
C ARG A 17 -3.46 -7.74 5.30
N LEU A 18 -2.96 -7.33 4.14
CA LEU A 18 -3.20 -5.98 3.62
C LEU A 18 -4.69 -5.78 3.33
N SER A 19 -5.34 -6.78 2.74
CA SER A 19 -6.78 -6.73 2.44
C SER A 19 -7.63 -6.65 3.73
N GLU A 20 -7.23 -7.34 4.79
CA GLU A 20 -7.89 -7.26 6.09
C GLU A 20 -7.73 -5.86 6.70
N ALA A 21 -6.52 -5.31 6.69
CA ALA A 21 -6.26 -3.96 7.15
C ALA A 21 -7.06 -2.92 6.36
N ALA A 22 -7.16 -3.07 5.02
CA ALA A 22 -7.96 -2.20 4.18
C ALA A 22 -9.44 -2.21 4.58
N ARG A 23 -10.02 -3.41 4.75
CA ARG A 23 -11.42 -3.55 5.18
C ARG A 23 -11.66 -2.91 6.54
N GLU A 24 -10.73 -3.08 7.48
CA GLU A 24 -10.86 -2.47 8.82
C GLU A 24 -10.80 -0.94 8.74
N VAL A 25 -9.88 -0.36 7.97
CA VAL A 25 -9.80 1.09 7.77
C VAL A 25 -11.09 1.65 7.17
N LEU A 26 -11.62 1.01 6.13
CA LEU A 26 -12.89 1.42 5.51
C LEU A 26 -14.07 1.30 6.48
N ARG A 27 -14.14 0.21 7.25
CA ARG A 27 -15.14 0.03 8.30
C ARG A 27 -15.07 1.13 9.36
N LEU A 28 -13.87 1.47 9.80
CA LEU A 28 -13.63 2.54 10.76
C LEU A 28 -14.05 3.91 10.20
N ALA A 29 -13.72 4.22 8.95
CA ALA A 29 -14.12 5.48 8.30
C ALA A 29 -15.65 5.60 8.23
N ALA A 30 -16.34 4.55 7.81
CA ALA A 30 -17.81 4.49 7.77
C ALA A 30 -18.42 4.68 9.17
N ALA A 31 -17.88 4.01 10.21
CA ALA A 31 -18.34 4.15 11.59
C ALA A 31 -18.17 5.57 12.15
N ARG A 32 -17.26 6.38 11.60
CA ARG A 32 -17.05 7.78 11.94
C ARG A 32 -17.90 8.77 11.12
N GLY A 33 -18.75 8.24 10.26
CA GLY A 33 -19.70 9.01 9.45
C GLY A 33 -19.11 9.57 8.15
N ALA A 34 -17.99 9.06 7.66
CA ALA A 34 -17.50 9.42 6.34
C ALA A 34 -18.52 9.00 5.27
N SER A 35 -18.84 9.88 4.34
CA SER A 35 -19.75 9.60 3.22
C SER A 35 -19.11 8.69 2.17
N GLN A 36 -17.80 8.83 1.99
CA GLN A 36 -16.96 8.00 1.12
C GLN A 36 -15.57 7.86 1.76
N ALA A 37 -14.89 6.78 1.43
CA ALA A 37 -13.50 6.57 1.84
C ALA A 37 -12.75 5.74 0.79
N ASP A 38 -11.46 6.03 0.70
CA ASP A 38 -10.49 5.31 -0.12
C ASP A 38 -9.27 4.96 0.75
N VAL A 39 -8.69 3.80 0.51
CA VAL A 39 -7.50 3.34 1.22
C VAL A 39 -6.49 2.74 0.25
N LEU A 40 -5.25 3.19 0.36
CA LEU A 40 -4.11 2.65 -0.34
C LEU A 40 -3.17 1.99 0.67
N LEU A 41 -2.79 0.74 0.40
CA LEU A 41 -1.79 0.01 1.18
C LEU A 41 -0.67 -0.47 0.27
N ASN A 42 0.56 -0.38 0.78
CA ASN A 42 1.73 -0.95 0.15
C ASN A 42 2.57 -1.75 1.16
N ASP A 43 3.23 -2.80 0.70
CA ASP A 43 4.27 -3.56 1.42
C ASP A 43 5.33 -3.96 0.40
N ASP A 44 6.34 -3.13 0.26
CA ASP A 44 7.39 -3.24 -0.74
C ASP A 44 8.69 -3.74 -0.13
N THR A 45 9.39 -4.58 -0.87
CA THR A 45 10.76 -5.00 -0.52
C THR A 45 11.66 -4.83 -1.74
N GLY A 46 12.84 -4.27 -1.53
CA GLY A 46 13.81 -4.05 -2.59
C GLY A 46 15.21 -4.50 -2.19
N LEU A 47 15.98 -4.90 -3.18
CA LEU A 47 17.42 -5.09 -3.11
C LEU A 47 18.05 -4.28 -4.24
N SER A 48 18.99 -3.41 -3.88
CA SER A 48 19.81 -2.68 -4.84
C SER A 48 21.28 -2.99 -4.60
N VAL A 49 22.00 -3.35 -5.66
CA VAL A 49 23.43 -3.59 -5.64
C VAL A 49 24.07 -2.76 -6.73
N ASN A 50 25.01 -1.90 -6.34
CA ASN A 50 25.81 -1.12 -7.28
C ASN A 50 27.24 -1.62 -7.30
N VAL A 51 27.70 -2.02 -8.49
CA VAL A 51 29.08 -2.44 -8.74
C VAL A 51 29.73 -1.42 -9.67
N ARG A 52 30.87 -0.90 -9.27
CA ARG A 52 31.63 0.07 -10.05
C ARG A 52 33.07 -0.40 -10.21
N MET A 53 33.54 -0.47 -11.45
CA MET A 53 34.88 -0.91 -11.80
C MET A 53 35.26 -2.29 -11.21
N GLY A 54 34.27 -3.20 -11.09
CA GLY A 54 34.45 -4.54 -10.54
C GLY A 54 34.45 -4.61 -9.01
N GLU A 55 34.20 -3.51 -8.31
CA GLU A 55 34.08 -3.47 -6.86
C GLU A 55 32.66 -3.09 -6.43
N VAL A 56 32.19 -3.71 -5.34
CA VAL A 56 30.88 -3.41 -4.77
C VAL A 56 30.94 -2.03 -4.11
N GLU A 57 30.12 -1.10 -4.62
CA GLU A 57 30.05 0.27 -4.08
C GLU A 57 28.97 0.36 -3.00
N THR A 58 27.77 -0.18 -3.27
CA THR A 58 26.67 -0.19 -2.29
C THR A 58 25.83 -1.46 -2.41
N VAL A 59 25.36 -1.93 -1.26
CA VAL A 59 24.30 -2.95 -1.15
C VAL A 59 23.23 -2.37 -0.25
N GLU A 60 22.02 -2.19 -0.77
CA GLU A 60 20.91 -1.61 -0.05
C GLU A 60 19.71 -2.57 -0.07
N ARG A 61 19.18 -2.86 1.10
CA ARG A 61 17.95 -3.63 1.25
C ARG A 61 16.90 -2.75 1.89
N THR A 62 15.81 -2.52 1.17
CA THR A 62 14.69 -1.70 1.63
C THR A 62 13.49 -2.56 1.93
N ARG A 63 12.73 -2.16 2.93
CA ARG A 63 11.41 -2.67 3.20
C ARG A 63 10.52 -1.52 3.61
N ASP A 64 9.54 -1.24 2.78
CA ASP A 64 8.62 -0.13 2.98
C ASP A 64 7.19 -0.63 3.11
N ARG A 65 6.46 -0.06 4.05
CA ARG A 65 5.07 -0.41 4.29
C ARG A 65 4.30 0.84 4.65
N GLY A 66 3.12 0.98 4.07
CA GLY A 66 2.30 2.15 4.32
C GLY A 66 0.82 1.89 4.17
N VAL A 67 0.05 2.67 4.90
CA VAL A 67 -1.39 2.81 4.77
C VAL A 67 -1.69 4.29 4.62
N ALA A 68 -2.35 4.67 3.56
CA ALA A 68 -2.90 6.00 3.37
C ALA A 68 -4.42 5.89 3.27
N VAL A 69 -5.14 6.67 4.06
CA VAL A 69 -6.60 6.74 4.03
C VAL A 69 -7.03 8.13 3.63
N THR A 70 -7.96 8.20 2.68
CA THR A 70 -8.67 9.42 2.30
C THR A 70 -10.14 9.25 2.69
N VAL A 71 -10.70 10.22 3.38
CA VAL A 71 -12.11 10.23 3.77
C VAL A 71 -12.80 11.47 3.24
N TYR A 72 -14.10 11.35 2.98
CA TYR A 72 -14.94 12.44 2.50
C TYR A 72 -16.14 12.61 3.42
N PHE A 73 -16.47 13.85 3.74
CA PHE A 73 -17.71 14.26 4.39
C PHE A 73 -18.46 15.21 3.43
N GLY A 74 -19.31 14.65 2.56
CA GLY A 74 -19.74 15.33 1.36
C GLY A 74 -18.54 15.68 0.49
N ASN A 75 -18.38 16.95 0.16
CA ASN A 75 -17.26 17.44 -0.67
C ASN A 75 -16.02 17.90 0.14
N ARG A 76 -15.98 17.61 1.43
CA ARG A 76 -14.82 17.90 2.30
C ARG A 76 -13.91 16.68 2.34
N LYS A 77 -12.64 16.87 2.03
CA LYS A 77 -11.63 15.79 1.93
C LYS A 77 -10.60 15.92 3.04
N GLY A 78 -10.24 14.80 3.66
CA GLY A 78 -9.10 14.69 4.54
C GLY A 78 -8.35 13.40 4.30
N ASN A 79 -7.02 13.44 4.44
CA ASN A 79 -6.19 12.27 4.34
C ASN A 79 -5.18 12.20 5.49
N ALA A 80 -4.77 10.98 5.81
CA ALA A 80 -3.69 10.69 6.74
C ALA A 80 -3.04 9.35 6.40
N SER A 81 -1.80 9.16 6.83
CA SER A 81 -1.07 7.93 6.58
C SER A 81 -0.30 7.45 7.81
N THR A 82 0.02 6.16 7.82
CA THR A 82 0.87 5.51 8.82
C THR A 82 1.63 4.36 8.19
N ALA A 83 2.82 4.04 8.72
CA ALA A 83 3.55 2.81 8.39
C ALA A 83 3.19 1.64 9.32
N ASP A 84 2.41 1.90 10.39
CA ASP A 84 2.05 0.91 11.39
C ASP A 84 0.65 0.33 11.15
N LEU A 85 0.60 -0.99 10.90
CA LEU A 85 -0.63 -1.73 10.66
C LEU A 85 -1.34 -2.20 11.94
N GLN A 86 -0.86 -1.80 13.13
CA GLN A 86 -1.52 -2.16 14.37
C GLN A 86 -2.92 -1.52 14.44
N PRO A 87 -3.94 -2.23 14.96
CA PRO A 87 -5.32 -1.72 14.98
C PRO A 87 -5.47 -0.34 15.61
N ALA A 88 -4.71 -0.06 16.67
CA ALA A 88 -4.74 1.24 17.34
C ALA A 88 -4.19 2.37 16.44
N SER A 89 -3.12 2.10 15.68
CA SER A 89 -2.51 3.04 14.76
C SER A 89 -3.40 3.31 13.54
N LEU A 90 -4.06 2.26 13.02
CA LEU A 90 -5.05 2.41 11.95
C LEU A 90 -6.23 3.27 12.41
N ALA A 91 -6.77 3.00 13.61
CA ALA A 91 -7.86 3.78 14.18
C ALA A 91 -7.48 5.26 14.36
N ALA A 92 -6.30 5.53 14.94
CA ALA A 92 -5.80 6.89 15.12
C ALA A 92 -5.58 7.62 13.79
N THR A 93 -5.15 6.90 12.75
CA THR A 93 -4.96 7.46 11.40
C THR A 93 -6.29 7.84 10.76
N VAL A 94 -7.31 6.99 10.89
CA VAL A 94 -8.67 7.31 10.43
C VAL A 94 -9.24 8.52 11.20
N ASP A 95 -9.03 8.57 12.52
CA ASP A 95 -9.48 9.73 13.34
C ASP A 95 -8.84 11.03 12.86
N LYS A 96 -7.55 11.02 12.55
CA LYS A 96 -6.83 12.19 12.00
C LYS A 96 -7.40 12.61 10.65
N ALA A 97 -7.60 11.65 9.72
CA ALA A 97 -8.16 11.94 8.40
C ALA A 97 -9.57 12.55 8.53
N CYS A 98 -10.42 12.00 9.40
CA CYS A 98 -11.75 12.53 9.69
C CYS A 98 -11.72 13.93 10.29
N ALA A 99 -10.81 14.19 11.22
CA ALA A 99 -10.64 15.53 11.81
C ALA A 99 -10.23 16.54 10.74
N ILE A 100 -9.27 16.21 9.87
CA ILE A 100 -8.84 17.06 8.76
C ILE A 100 -10.03 17.36 7.84
N ALA A 101 -10.76 16.33 7.39
CA ALA A 101 -11.89 16.50 6.47
C ALA A 101 -12.98 17.44 7.03
N ARG A 102 -13.27 17.35 8.35
CA ARG A 102 -14.29 18.23 8.98
C ARG A 102 -13.92 19.69 9.01
N HIS A 103 -12.62 20.00 8.97
CA HIS A 103 -12.10 21.38 9.01
C HIS A 103 -11.66 21.90 7.64
N THR A 104 -11.69 21.05 6.59
CA THR A 104 -11.35 21.44 5.22
C THR A 104 -12.56 22.12 4.57
N GLU A 105 -12.32 23.13 3.74
CA GLU A 105 -13.37 23.73 2.93
C GLU A 105 -13.92 22.73 1.89
N PRO A 106 -15.23 22.78 1.60
CA PRO A 106 -15.83 21.90 0.60
C PRO A 106 -15.39 22.30 -0.81
N ASP A 107 -15.03 21.32 -1.62
CA ASP A 107 -14.70 21.49 -3.03
C ASP A 107 -15.62 20.56 -3.86
N PRO A 108 -16.44 21.10 -4.78
CA PRO A 108 -17.35 20.30 -5.62
C PRO A 108 -16.67 19.17 -6.39
N CYS A 109 -15.36 19.28 -6.66
CA CYS A 109 -14.59 18.27 -7.35
C CYS A 109 -14.08 17.13 -6.44
N ASN A 110 -14.23 17.26 -5.12
CA ASN A 110 -13.84 16.22 -4.18
C ASN A 110 -14.88 15.09 -4.09
N GLY A 111 -14.42 13.87 -4.30
CA GLY A 111 -15.22 12.65 -4.20
C GLY A 111 -14.56 11.49 -4.93
N LEU A 112 -15.10 10.31 -4.73
CA LEU A 112 -14.75 9.14 -5.55
C LEU A 112 -15.53 9.19 -6.86
N ALA A 113 -15.06 8.45 -7.85
CA ALA A 113 -15.80 8.26 -9.09
C ALA A 113 -17.19 7.65 -8.83
N ASP A 114 -18.15 7.93 -9.71
CA ASP A 114 -19.47 7.30 -9.66
C ASP A 114 -19.33 5.77 -9.67
N ALA A 115 -20.20 5.08 -8.91
CA ALA A 115 -20.11 3.63 -8.73
C ALA A 115 -20.11 2.85 -10.07
N GLU A 116 -20.81 3.34 -11.07
CA GLU A 116 -20.87 2.77 -12.43
C GLU A 116 -19.55 2.90 -13.21
N ARG A 117 -18.66 3.80 -12.78
CA ARG A 117 -17.33 4.02 -13.37
C ARG A 117 -16.22 3.33 -12.59
N MET A 118 -16.55 2.71 -11.47
CA MET A 118 -15.60 1.96 -10.66
C MET A 118 -15.35 0.58 -11.28
N ALA A 119 -14.12 0.08 -11.17
CA ALA A 119 -13.79 -1.28 -11.55
C ALA A 119 -14.52 -2.26 -10.62
N THR A 120 -15.39 -3.11 -11.20
CA THR A 120 -16.13 -4.16 -10.48
C THR A 120 -15.44 -5.52 -10.55
N GLU A 121 -14.55 -5.68 -11.53
CA GLU A 121 -13.78 -6.90 -11.74
C GLU A 121 -12.28 -6.59 -11.69
N VAL A 122 -11.55 -7.36 -10.90
CA VAL A 122 -10.10 -7.34 -10.87
C VAL A 122 -9.62 -8.44 -11.82
N ARG A 123 -8.98 -8.04 -12.93
CA ARG A 123 -8.41 -9.00 -13.89
C ARG A 123 -7.01 -9.40 -13.42
N GLU A 124 -6.72 -10.69 -13.55
CA GLU A 124 -5.36 -11.20 -13.42
C GLU A 124 -4.55 -10.79 -14.65
N PHE A 125 -3.43 -10.08 -14.43
CA PHE A 125 -2.58 -9.58 -15.51
C PHE A 125 -1.24 -10.35 -15.62
N ASP A 126 -1.10 -11.44 -14.86
CA ASP A 126 0.17 -12.20 -14.80
C ASP A 126 1.38 -11.27 -14.54
N GLY A 127 1.20 -10.33 -13.62
CA GLY A 127 2.21 -9.32 -13.29
C GLY A 127 3.18 -9.73 -12.18
N TRP A 128 2.98 -10.90 -11.56
CA TRP A 128 3.81 -11.35 -10.45
C TRP A 128 4.86 -12.36 -10.92
N HIS A 129 6.09 -11.91 -11.08
CA HIS A 129 7.25 -12.73 -11.48
C HIS A 129 8.34 -12.61 -10.41
N PRO A 130 8.23 -13.37 -9.29
CA PRO A 130 9.18 -13.25 -8.20
C PRO A 130 10.57 -13.71 -8.63
N TRP A 131 11.57 -12.93 -8.29
CA TRP A 131 12.97 -13.26 -8.49
C TRP A 131 13.67 -13.31 -7.13
N THR A 132 14.02 -14.52 -6.69
CA THR A 132 14.74 -14.72 -5.44
C THR A 132 16.23 -14.54 -5.69
N LEU A 133 16.69 -13.29 -5.58
CA LEU A 133 18.09 -12.92 -5.70
C LEU A 133 18.57 -12.44 -4.34
N ASP A 134 19.61 -13.07 -3.79
CA ASP A 134 20.31 -12.56 -2.62
C ASP A 134 21.42 -11.56 -3.01
N ALA A 135 22.03 -10.93 -2.00
CA ALA A 135 23.04 -9.91 -2.27
C ALA A 135 24.28 -10.49 -2.94
N ASP A 136 24.70 -11.69 -2.57
CA ASP A 136 25.91 -12.32 -3.12
C ASP A 136 25.69 -12.71 -4.59
N ALA A 137 24.52 -13.26 -4.91
CA ALA A 137 24.15 -13.58 -6.29
C ALA A 137 23.97 -12.30 -7.14
N ALA A 138 23.45 -11.22 -6.55
CA ALA A 138 23.32 -9.93 -7.24
C ALA A 138 24.68 -9.26 -7.52
N ILE A 139 25.65 -9.46 -6.64
CA ILE A 139 27.04 -8.97 -6.83
C ILE A 139 27.72 -9.74 -7.97
N ALA A 140 27.40 -11.02 -8.13
CA ALA A 140 28.02 -11.90 -9.11
C ALA A 140 27.47 -11.73 -10.55
N LEU A 141 26.41 -10.94 -10.76
CA LEU A 141 25.81 -10.62 -12.05
C LEU A 141 26.59 -9.54 -12.78
#